data_56585d5fb8e33a45b065dc6110f5a4e7
#
_entry.id   56585d5fb8e33a45b065dc6110f5a4e7
#
_cell.length_a   1.000
_cell.length_b   1.000
_cell.length_c   1.000
_cell.angle_alpha   90.00
_cell.angle_beta   90.00
_cell.angle_gamma   90.00
#
_symmetry.space_group_name_H-M   'P 1'
#
loop_
_entity.id
_entity.type
_entity.pdbx_description
1 polymer ?
#
loop_
_entity_poly.entity_id
_entity_poly.type
_entity_poly.pdbx_seq_one_letter_code
_entity_poly.pdbx_strand_id
1 'polypeptide(L)'
;IDLTEKMVNFSKDFASSLSQDVIDGMILKAKSPSCGLRDAKLYGSNGRVVSKTYGLFAREMVENFPDLPIESEMRLNDSRLRFEFLSSIFALARFRNVNTKGELIDFQQRYKFFILAKNERVMREMGKIAAQKGFDQKMKDDYMRLLMRALKTPIKKTSAINTLLHMYGFFKEFLTSEEKAYFMDLLEGYKDGLVTLQTINAVLKSWAIAHKVEYIKSQIFFEPYPAELEPIEDM
;
A
#
# COMPACT_ATOMS: atom_id res chain seq x y z
N ILE A 1 -16.47 -0.70 37.51
CA ILE A 1 -17.59 -0.36 36.60
C ILE A 1 -17.28 -1.05 35.28
N ASP A 2 -18.20 -1.89 34.81
CA ASP A 2 -18.12 -2.48 33.46
C ASP A 2 -18.63 -1.46 32.45
N LEU A 3 -17.75 -1.13 31.46
CA LEU A 3 -18.04 -0.17 30.39
C LEU A 3 -18.16 -0.87 29.01
N THR A 4 -18.18 -2.20 29.00
CA THR A 4 -18.14 -2.99 27.74
C THR A 4 -19.33 -2.61 26.84
N GLU A 5 -20.56 -2.63 27.35
CA GLU A 5 -21.75 -2.32 26.55
C GLU A 5 -21.73 -0.89 25.99
N LYS A 6 -21.33 0.08 26.81
CA LYS A 6 -21.19 1.48 26.37
C LYS A 6 -20.17 1.62 25.24
N MET A 7 -19.04 0.93 25.36
CA MET A 7 -17.97 0.98 24.35
C MET A 7 -18.40 0.29 23.04
N VAL A 8 -19.11 -0.83 23.12
CA VAL A 8 -19.64 -1.52 21.96
C VAL A 8 -20.66 -0.66 21.21
N ASN A 9 -21.61 -0.05 21.95
CA ASN A 9 -22.62 0.82 21.36
C ASN A 9 -21.98 2.05 20.69
N PHE A 10 -21.06 2.72 21.38
CA PHE A 10 -20.27 3.83 20.79
C PHE A 10 -19.55 3.39 19.51
N SER A 11 -18.91 2.22 19.52
CA SER A 11 -18.15 1.74 18.38
C SER A 11 -19.02 1.45 17.16
N LYS A 12 -20.22 0.90 17.38
CA LYS A 12 -21.22 0.65 16.33
C LYS A 12 -21.78 1.95 15.77
N ASP A 13 -22.14 2.90 16.64
CA ASP A 13 -22.64 4.21 16.22
C ASP A 13 -21.58 4.96 15.42
N PHE A 14 -20.32 4.93 15.86
CA PHE A 14 -19.22 5.53 15.15
C PHE A 14 -19.01 4.85 13.79
N ALA A 15 -18.96 3.51 13.72
CA ALA A 15 -18.82 2.78 12.46
C ALA A 15 -19.94 3.12 11.48
N SER A 16 -21.18 3.24 11.97
CA SER A 16 -22.36 3.58 11.17
C SER A 16 -22.32 5.03 10.66
N SER A 17 -21.71 5.95 11.42
CA SER A 17 -21.56 7.36 11.03
C SER A 17 -20.43 7.60 10.06
N LEU A 18 -19.48 6.65 9.95
CA LEU A 18 -18.28 6.77 9.13
C LEU A 18 -18.55 6.17 7.76
N SER A 19 -18.52 6.98 6.71
CA SER A 19 -18.52 6.45 5.35
C SER A 19 -17.09 6.11 4.89
N GLN A 20 -16.95 5.07 4.07
CA GLN A 20 -15.65 4.69 3.50
C GLN A 20 -15.04 5.79 2.61
N ASP A 21 -15.87 6.72 2.14
CA ASP A 21 -15.43 7.84 1.30
C ASP A 21 -14.77 8.98 2.09
N VAL A 22 -14.76 8.90 3.42
CA VAL A 22 -14.25 9.97 4.30
C VAL A 22 -12.82 9.68 4.77
N ILE A 23 -12.43 8.39 4.87
CA ILE A 23 -11.12 8.00 5.40
C ILE A 23 -10.40 7.04 4.45
N ASP A 24 -9.09 7.17 4.41
CA ASP A 24 -8.20 6.32 3.59
C ASP A 24 -7.48 5.24 4.41
N GLY A 25 -7.55 5.34 5.74
CA GLY A 25 -6.97 4.39 6.67
C GLY A 25 -7.12 4.82 8.11
N MET A 26 -6.70 3.95 9.04
CA MET A 26 -6.82 4.21 10.47
C MET A 26 -5.58 3.72 11.21
N ILE A 27 -5.08 4.54 12.13
CA ILE A 27 -4.01 4.18 13.06
C ILE A 27 -4.61 4.02 14.44
N LEU A 28 -4.43 2.85 15.05
CA LEU A 28 -5.02 2.50 16.33
C LEU A 28 -3.95 2.29 17.40
N LYS A 29 -4.33 2.52 18.68
CA LYS A 29 -3.45 2.32 19.82
C LYS A 29 -3.22 0.84 20.10
N ALA A 30 -1.96 0.40 20.07
CA ALA A 30 -1.57 -0.97 20.40
C ALA A 30 -1.88 -1.33 21.85
N LYS A 31 -2.17 -2.61 22.09
CA LYS A 31 -2.42 -3.19 23.41
C LYS A 31 -3.59 -2.57 24.19
N SER A 32 -4.34 -1.66 23.59
CA SER A 32 -5.49 -1.03 24.21
C SER A 32 -6.69 -1.96 24.25
N PRO A 33 -7.48 -2.00 25.34
CA PRO A 33 -8.71 -2.79 25.41
C PRO A 33 -9.78 -2.33 24.41
N SER A 34 -9.70 -1.09 23.94
CA SER A 34 -10.60 -0.56 22.89
C SER A 34 -10.00 -0.66 21.49
N CYS A 35 -8.72 -0.31 21.29
CA CYS A 35 -8.11 -0.09 19.98
C CYS A 35 -7.12 -1.17 19.54
N GLY A 36 -6.75 -2.14 20.41
CA GLY A 36 -5.73 -3.12 20.09
C GLY A 36 -6.08 -4.00 18.89
N LEU A 37 -5.15 -4.13 17.93
CA LEU A 37 -5.30 -4.96 16.74
C LEU A 37 -4.76 -6.37 17.03
N ARG A 38 -5.61 -7.27 17.58
CA ARG A 38 -5.27 -8.63 18.01
C ARG A 38 -4.22 -8.69 19.13
N ASP A 39 -3.97 -7.60 19.82
CA ASP A 39 -2.97 -7.51 20.89
C ASP A 39 -3.55 -7.00 22.23
N ALA A 40 -4.84 -6.68 22.27
CA ALA A 40 -5.58 -6.38 23.50
C ALA A 40 -5.62 -7.64 24.39
N LYS A 41 -5.23 -7.49 25.67
CA LYS A 41 -5.20 -8.60 26.62
C LYS A 41 -6.62 -8.94 27.09
N LEU A 42 -6.96 -10.24 27.01
CA LEU A 42 -8.15 -10.80 27.63
C LEU A 42 -7.75 -11.46 28.96
N TYR A 43 -8.41 -11.07 30.04
CA TYR A 43 -8.14 -11.57 31.37
C TYR A 43 -9.21 -12.60 31.78
N GLY A 44 -8.77 -13.69 32.39
CA GLY A 44 -9.66 -14.66 33.02
C GLY A 44 -10.17 -14.18 34.39
N SER A 45 -11.08 -14.95 35.01
CA SER A 45 -11.65 -14.66 36.34
C SER A 45 -10.58 -14.60 37.45
N ASN A 46 -9.43 -15.23 37.24
CA ASN A 46 -8.29 -15.21 38.15
C ASN A 46 -7.33 -14.00 37.92
N GLY A 47 -7.70 -13.03 37.08
CA GLY A 47 -6.87 -11.86 36.75
C GLY A 47 -5.66 -12.14 35.87
N ARG A 48 -5.48 -13.36 35.39
CA ARG A 48 -4.36 -13.71 34.50
C ARG A 48 -4.77 -13.51 33.03
N VAL A 49 -3.80 -13.15 32.20
CA VAL A 49 -4.00 -13.05 30.74
C VAL A 49 -4.19 -14.46 30.17
N VAL A 50 -5.33 -14.70 29.57
CA VAL A 50 -5.69 -16.00 28.96
C VAL A 50 -5.47 -16.00 27.45
N SER A 51 -5.63 -14.86 26.79
CA SER A 51 -5.41 -14.71 25.33
C SER A 51 -5.23 -13.25 24.96
N LYS A 52 -4.98 -13.03 23.65
CA LYS A 52 -5.02 -11.73 23.02
C LYS A 52 -6.17 -11.69 22.01
N THR A 53 -6.80 -10.54 21.87
CA THR A 53 -7.97 -10.32 21.00
C THR A 53 -7.95 -8.93 20.39
N TYR A 54 -8.92 -8.63 19.54
CA TYR A 54 -9.21 -7.24 19.15
C TYR A 54 -9.76 -6.46 20.35
N GLY A 55 -9.38 -5.20 20.47
CA GLY A 55 -10.10 -4.23 21.28
C GLY A 55 -11.51 -4.02 20.73
N LEU A 56 -12.42 -3.58 21.59
CA LEU A 56 -13.85 -3.48 21.25
C LEU A 56 -14.10 -2.57 20.03
N PHE A 57 -13.48 -1.40 20.00
CA PHE A 57 -13.57 -0.46 18.87
C PHE A 57 -12.88 -1.03 17.61
N ALA A 58 -11.66 -1.57 17.77
CA ALA A 58 -10.91 -2.14 16.67
C ALA A 58 -11.65 -3.26 15.96
N ARG A 59 -12.39 -4.09 16.71
CA ARG A 59 -13.22 -5.16 16.15
C ARG A 59 -14.31 -4.60 15.24
N GLU A 60 -15.08 -3.63 15.71
CA GLU A 60 -16.14 -3.00 14.91
C GLU A 60 -15.58 -2.35 13.65
N MET A 61 -14.42 -1.68 13.74
CA MET A 61 -13.80 -1.07 12.56
C MET A 61 -13.36 -2.11 11.53
N VAL A 62 -12.71 -3.20 11.95
CA VAL A 62 -12.25 -4.26 11.06
C VAL A 62 -13.41 -5.02 10.42
N GLU A 63 -14.50 -5.24 11.16
CA GLU A 63 -15.70 -5.94 10.67
C GLU A 63 -16.51 -5.09 9.67
N ASN A 64 -16.68 -3.79 9.94
CA ASN A 64 -17.43 -2.89 9.07
C ASN A 64 -16.60 -2.36 7.88
N PHE A 65 -15.28 -2.27 8.01
CA PHE A 65 -14.37 -1.75 6.98
C PHE A 65 -13.27 -2.77 6.64
N PRO A 66 -13.63 -3.96 6.10
CA PRO A 66 -12.67 -5.05 5.91
C PRO A 66 -11.57 -4.75 4.87
N ASP A 67 -11.80 -3.74 4.03
CA ASP A 67 -10.87 -3.33 2.97
C ASP A 67 -10.06 -2.08 3.32
N LEU A 68 -10.39 -1.41 4.41
CA LEU A 68 -9.68 -0.22 4.88
C LEU A 68 -8.30 -0.62 5.45
N PRO A 69 -7.21 0.07 5.08
CA PRO A 69 -5.93 -0.07 5.76
C PRO A 69 -6.06 0.34 7.23
N ILE A 70 -5.88 -0.62 8.14
CA ILE A 70 -5.90 -0.35 9.60
C ILE A 70 -4.61 -0.92 10.19
N GLU A 71 -3.85 -0.09 10.89
CA GLU A 71 -2.60 -0.52 11.52
C GLU A 71 -2.44 0.09 12.92
N SER A 72 -1.55 -0.45 13.73
CA SER A 72 -1.24 0.12 15.04
C SER A 72 0.04 0.95 15.00
N GLU A 73 0.10 1.99 15.86
CA GLU A 73 1.25 2.89 15.93
C GLU A 73 2.56 2.15 16.23
N MET A 74 2.49 1.09 17.06
CA MET A 74 3.69 0.31 17.37
C MET A 74 4.19 -0.52 16.17
N ARG A 75 3.29 -1.06 15.36
CA ARG A 75 3.67 -1.86 14.18
C ARG A 75 4.19 -0.99 13.04
N LEU A 76 3.80 0.28 13.00
CA LEU A 76 4.34 1.24 12.03
C LEU A 76 5.82 1.61 12.28
N ASN A 77 6.42 1.19 13.39
CA ASN A 77 7.88 1.22 13.57
C ASN A 77 8.62 0.21 12.68
N ASP A 78 7.95 -0.85 12.23
CA ASP A 78 8.48 -1.73 11.18
C ASP A 78 8.40 -1.01 9.83
N SER A 79 9.54 -0.80 9.18
CA SER A 79 9.64 -0.05 7.93
C SER A 79 8.83 -0.66 6.80
N ARG A 80 8.73 -1.99 6.74
CA ARG A 80 7.95 -2.69 5.73
C ARG A 80 6.45 -2.50 5.93
N LEU A 81 5.96 -2.63 7.18
CA LEU A 81 4.55 -2.42 7.50
C LEU A 81 4.17 -0.96 7.28
N ARG A 82 5.04 -0.03 7.66
CA ARG A 82 4.85 1.41 7.41
C ARG A 82 4.78 1.71 5.91
N PHE A 83 5.70 1.18 5.11
CA PHE A 83 5.68 1.31 3.66
C PHE A 83 4.34 0.81 3.07
N GLU A 84 3.89 -0.40 3.45
CA GLU A 84 2.65 -0.99 2.96
C GLU A 84 1.43 -0.17 3.37
N PHE A 85 1.37 0.32 4.61
CA PHE A 85 0.28 1.15 5.11
C PHE A 85 0.24 2.51 4.41
N LEU A 86 1.36 3.25 4.42
CA LEU A 86 1.43 4.57 3.80
C LEU A 86 1.16 4.51 2.29
N SER A 87 1.78 3.56 1.57
CA SER A 87 1.51 3.38 0.15
C SER A 87 0.02 3.12 -0.13
N SER A 88 -0.66 2.39 0.76
CA SER A 88 -2.08 2.07 0.59
C SER A 88 -2.98 3.28 0.82
N ILE A 89 -2.78 4.02 1.91
CA ILE A 89 -3.62 5.20 2.19
C ILE A 89 -3.44 6.29 1.13
N PHE A 90 -2.19 6.54 0.68
CA PHE A 90 -1.93 7.52 -0.38
C PHE A 90 -2.49 7.08 -1.75
N ALA A 91 -2.50 5.77 -2.05
CA ALA A 91 -3.13 5.27 -3.26
C ALA A 91 -4.64 5.47 -3.24
N LEU A 92 -5.30 5.18 -2.10
CA LEU A 92 -6.74 5.38 -1.93
C LEU A 92 -7.11 6.86 -2.01
N ALA A 93 -6.39 7.72 -1.29
CA ALA A 93 -6.61 9.18 -1.31
C ALA A 93 -6.48 9.76 -2.72
N ARG A 94 -5.46 9.35 -3.48
CA ARG A 94 -5.28 9.79 -4.87
C ARG A 94 -6.38 9.27 -5.79
N PHE A 95 -6.78 8.00 -5.64
CA PHE A 95 -7.85 7.43 -6.47
C PHE A 95 -9.22 8.03 -6.17
N ARG A 96 -9.50 8.44 -4.94
CA ARG A 96 -10.74 9.11 -4.56
C ARG A 96 -11.01 10.36 -5.41
N ASN A 97 -9.94 11.07 -5.78
CA ASN A 97 -10.00 12.28 -6.60
C ASN A 97 -10.11 12.00 -8.11
N VAL A 98 -10.18 10.74 -8.53
CA VAL A 98 -10.42 10.37 -9.94
C VAL A 98 -11.91 10.52 -10.24
N ASN A 99 -12.27 11.48 -11.12
CA ASN A 99 -13.65 11.83 -11.46
C ASN A 99 -13.90 11.82 -12.96
N THR A 100 -12.87 11.63 -13.77
CA THR A 100 -12.96 11.59 -15.22
C THR A 100 -12.24 10.37 -15.81
N LYS A 101 -12.58 10.03 -17.05
CA LYS A 101 -11.90 8.96 -17.79
C LYS A 101 -10.41 9.22 -17.97
N GLY A 102 -10.05 10.47 -18.26
CA GLY A 102 -8.65 10.88 -18.41
C GLY A 102 -7.85 10.66 -17.14
N GLU A 103 -8.40 11.05 -15.99
CA GLU A 103 -7.79 10.85 -14.68
C GLU A 103 -7.66 9.35 -14.32
N LEU A 104 -8.65 8.51 -14.69
CA LEU A 104 -8.56 7.07 -14.51
C LEU A 104 -7.41 6.47 -15.33
N ILE A 105 -7.25 6.90 -16.57
CA ILE A 105 -6.17 6.43 -17.44
C ILE A 105 -4.81 6.89 -16.88
N ASP A 106 -4.69 8.14 -16.45
CA ASP A 106 -3.46 8.68 -15.84
C ASP A 106 -3.12 7.89 -14.56
N PHE A 107 -4.09 7.68 -13.68
CA PHE A 107 -3.92 6.86 -12.48
C PHE A 107 -3.41 5.45 -12.83
N GLN A 108 -4.07 4.77 -13.78
CA GLN A 108 -3.67 3.43 -14.22
C GLN A 108 -2.24 3.41 -14.76
N GLN A 109 -1.85 4.41 -15.56
CA GLN A 109 -0.51 4.51 -16.13
C GLN A 109 0.55 4.72 -15.04
N ARG A 110 0.33 5.64 -14.12
CA ARG A 110 1.27 5.98 -13.04
C ARG A 110 1.39 4.88 -11.97
N TYR A 111 0.32 4.15 -11.70
CA TYR A 111 0.29 3.08 -10.70
C TYR A 111 0.64 1.70 -11.29
N LYS A 112 0.82 1.57 -12.59
CA LYS A 112 0.99 0.27 -13.25
C LYS A 112 2.06 -0.60 -12.61
N PHE A 113 3.26 -0.09 -12.44
CA PHE A 113 4.37 -0.88 -11.88
C PHE A 113 4.21 -1.12 -10.37
N PHE A 114 3.62 -0.18 -9.64
CA PHE A 114 3.33 -0.38 -8.23
C PHE A 114 2.33 -1.53 -8.03
N ILE A 115 1.25 -1.56 -8.81
CA ILE A 115 0.25 -2.64 -8.74
C ILE A 115 0.81 -3.95 -9.31
N LEU A 116 1.65 -3.90 -10.36
CA LEU A 116 2.34 -5.09 -10.89
C LEU A 116 3.19 -5.78 -9.81
N ALA A 117 3.95 -5.01 -9.03
CA ALA A 117 4.76 -5.52 -7.93
C ALA A 117 3.92 -6.18 -6.82
N LYS A 118 2.68 -5.72 -6.61
CA LYS A 118 1.75 -6.29 -5.64
C LYS A 118 1.00 -7.49 -6.20
N ASN A 119 0.36 -7.34 -7.37
CA ASN A 119 -0.49 -8.37 -7.96
C ASN A 119 -0.67 -8.15 -9.47
N GLU A 120 0.08 -8.89 -10.27
CA GLU A 120 0.04 -8.80 -11.73
C GLU A 120 -1.35 -9.08 -12.31
N ARG A 121 -2.05 -10.10 -11.78
CA ARG A 121 -3.40 -10.45 -12.27
C ARG A 121 -4.36 -9.27 -12.06
N VAL A 122 -4.37 -8.69 -10.87
CA VAL A 122 -5.22 -7.55 -10.56
C VAL A 122 -4.83 -6.34 -11.41
N MET A 123 -3.54 -6.08 -11.63
CA MET A 123 -3.08 -5.01 -12.53
C MET A 123 -3.64 -5.15 -13.94
N ARG A 124 -3.70 -6.38 -14.47
CA ARG A 124 -4.28 -6.66 -15.79
C ARG A 124 -5.81 -6.45 -15.80
N GLU A 125 -6.50 -6.87 -14.73
CA GLU A 125 -7.96 -6.66 -14.56
C GLU A 125 -8.28 -5.16 -14.49
N MET A 126 -7.53 -4.36 -13.72
CA MET A 126 -7.64 -2.90 -13.64
C MET A 126 -7.41 -2.24 -15.02
N GLY A 127 -6.40 -2.69 -15.75
CA GLY A 127 -6.11 -2.19 -17.11
C GLY A 127 -7.28 -2.43 -18.08
N LYS A 128 -7.98 -3.57 -17.98
CA LYS A 128 -9.17 -3.85 -18.78
C LYS A 128 -10.33 -2.88 -18.47
N ILE A 129 -10.53 -2.51 -17.19
CA ILE A 129 -11.53 -1.51 -16.81
C ILE A 129 -11.13 -0.14 -17.37
N ALA A 130 -9.88 0.25 -17.18
CA ALA A 130 -9.36 1.53 -17.68
C ALA A 130 -9.43 1.65 -19.22
N ALA A 131 -9.42 0.54 -19.96
CA ALA A 131 -9.54 0.52 -21.42
C ALA A 131 -10.99 0.60 -21.94
N GLN A 132 -12.01 0.39 -21.11
CA GLN A 132 -13.41 0.48 -21.52
C GLN A 132 -13.78 1.90 -21.92
N LYS A 133 -14.79 2.08 -22.75
CA LYS A 133 -15.33 3.40 -23.13
C LYS A 133 -16.17 3.98 -21.99
N GLY A 134 -16.18 5.32 -21.90
CA GLY A 134 -16.96 6.03 -20.89
C GLY A 134 -16.31 6.04 -19.50
N PHE A 135 -17.00 6.67 -18.57
CA PHE A 135 -16.65 6.72 -17.14
C PHE A 135 -17.94 6.96 -16.35
N ASP A 136 -18.28 6.05 -15.48
CA ASP A 136 -19.42 6.13 -14.59
C ASP A 136 -19.06 5.67 -13.17
N GLN A 137 -19.96 5.86 -12.22
CA GLN A 137 -19.74 5.49 -10.83
C GLN A 137 -19.47 3.99 -10.67
N LYS A 138 -20.17 3.13 -11.43
CA LYS A 138 -19.96 1.69 -11.40
C LYS A 138 -18.53 1.32 -11.80
N MET A 139 -18.01 1.93 -12.86
CA MET A 139 -16.62 1.72 -13.29
C MET A 139 -15.62 2.16 -12.21
N LYS A 140 -15.87 3.31 -11.56
CA LYS A 140 -15.06 3.82 -10.45
C LYS A 140 -15.06 2.84 -9.27
N ASP A 141 -16.23 2.32 -8.89
CA ASP A 141 -16.40 1.37 -7.79
C ASP A 141 -15.74 0.02 -8.10
N ASP A 142 -15.90 -0.49 -9.33
CA ASP A 142 -15.26 -1.73 -9.78
C ASP A 142 -13.73 -1.61 -9.76
N TYR A 143 -13.20 -0.48 -10.20
CA TYR A 143 -11.77 -0.20 -10.17
C TYR A 143 -11.26 -0.06 -8.74
N MET A 144 -11.97 0.68 -7.85
CA MET A 144 -11.64 0.84 -6.44
C MET A 144 -11.56 -0.52 -5.73
N ARG A 145 -12.51 -1.43 -5.98
CA ARG A 145 -12.47 -2.80 -5.40
C ARG A 145 -11.22 -3.57 -5.81
N LEU A 146 -10.82 -3.46 -7.08
CA LEU A 146 -9.58 -4.09 -7.56
C LEU A 146 -8.35 -3.43 -6.93
N LEU A 147 -8.32 -2.10 -6.82
CA LEU A 147 -7.25 -1.37 -6.17
C LEU A 147 -7.08 -1.83 -4.71
N MET A 148 -8.15 -1.83 -3.91
CA MET A 148 -8.13 -2.32 -2.53
C MET A 148 -7.62 -3.76 -2.43
N ARG A 149 -8.05 -4.64 -3.34
CA ARG A 149 -7.56 -6.02 -3.42
C ARG A 149 -6.06 -6.09 -3.71
N ALA A 150 -5.54 -5.25 -4.61
CA ALA A 150 -4.11 -5.19 -4.88
C ALA A 150 -3.33 -4.68 -3.66
N LEU A 151 -3.82 -3.62 -3.00
CA LEU A 151 -3.18 -2.99 -1.86
C LEU A 151 -3.03 -3.94 -0.65
N LYS A 152 -3.93 -4.89 -0.46
CA LYS A 152 -3.83 -5.95 0.57
C LYS A 152 -2.68 -6.95 0.32
N THR A 153 -2.15 -7.00 -0.90
CA THR A 153 -1.08 -7.93 -1.25
C THR A 153 0.27 -7.27 -1.00
N PRO A 154 1.10 -7.76 -0.08
CA PRO A 154 2.42 -7.20 0.14
C PRO A 154 3.34 -7.47 -1.06
N ILE A 155 4.26 -6.54 -1.32
CA ILE A 155 5.28 -6.71 -2.36
C ILE A 155 6.25 -7.82 -1.94
N LYS A 156 6.36 -8.85 -2.79
CA LYS A 156 7.35 -9.94 -2.61
C LYS A 156 8.62 -9.61 -3.38
N LYS A 157 9.79 -10.09 -2.91
CA LYS A 157 11.06 -9.91 -3.63
C LYS A 157 10.98 -10.35 -5.09
N THR A 158 10.37 -11.50 -5.36
CA THR A 158 10.24 -12.03 -6.73
C THR A 158 9.39 -11.13 -7.63
N SER A 159 8.27 -10.60 -7.13
CA SER A 159 7.43 -9.68 -7.92
C SER A 159 8.06 -8.30 -8.07
N ALA A 160 8.82 -7.84 -7.08
CA ALA A 160 9.62 -6.62 -7.20
C ALA A 160 10.69 -6.76 -8.30
N ILE A 161 11.45 -7.86 -8.31
CA ILE A 161 12.47 -8.12 -9.35
C ILE A 161 11.82 -8.18 -10.74
N ASN A 162 10.70 -8.89 -10.88
CA ASN A 162 9.97 -8.91 -12.16
C ASN A 162 9.57 -7.49 -12.60
N THR A 163 9.06 -6.69 -11.69
CA THR A 163 8.67 -5.29 -11.96
C THR A 163 9.87 -4.44 -12.38
N LEU A 164 11.00 -4.55 -11.67
CA LEU A 164 12.22 -3.84 -11.98
C LEU A 164 12.78 -4.22 -13.36
N LEU A 165 12.71 -5.51 -13.73
CA LEU A 165 13.09 -5.99 -15.07
C LEU A 165 12.18 -5.42 -16.16
N HIS A 166 10.88 -5.30 -15.91
CA HIS A 166 9.96 -4.62 -16.84
C HIS A 166 10.31 -3.14 -16.99
N MET A 167 10.63 -2.43 -15.92
CA MET A 167 11.05 -1.03 -15.97
C MET A 167 12.40 -0.86 -16.66
N TYR A 168 13.37 -1.72 -16.35
CA TYR A 168 14.68 -1.78 -17.04
C TYR A 168 14.54 -1.95 -18.55
N GLY A 169 13.52 -2.69 -19.00
CA GLY A 169 13.27 -2.89 -20.43
C GLY A 169 13.16 -1.60 -21.24
N PHE A 170 12.75 -0.48 -20.64
CA PHE A 170 12.66 0.83 -21.30
C PHE A 170 14.00 1.51 -21.54
N PHE A 171 15.08 1.00 -20.92
CA PHE A 171 16.41 1.60 -20.99
C PHE A 171 17.40 0.81 -21.84
N LYS A 172 17.06 -0.41 -22.27
CA LYS A 172 17.99 -1.34 -22.93
C LYS A 172 18.76 -0.74 -24.12
N GLU A 173 18.09 0.14 -24.89
CA GLU A 173 18.69 0.79 -26.07
C GLU A 173 19.65 1.93 -25.70
N PHE A 174 19.55 2.47 -24.49
CA PHE A 174 20.34 3.62 -24.03
C PHE A 174 21.59 3.21 -23.26
N LEU A 175 21.60 2.01 -22.67
CA LEU A 175 22.60 1.60 -21.71
C LEU A 175 23.79 0.87 -22.37
N THR A 176 24.98 1.14 -21.86
CA THR A 176 26.18 0.39 -22.16
C THR A 176 26.14 -1.05 -21.62
N SER A 177 27.06 -1.89 -22.06
CA SER A 177 27.20 -3.26 -21.53
C SER A 177 27.53 -3.28 -20.02
N GLU A 178 28.37 -2.33 -19.59
CA GLU A 178 28.74 -2.20 -18.16
C GLU A 178 27.55 -1.80 -17.28
N GLU A 179 26.75 -0.82 -17.72
CA GLU A 179 25.55 -0.41 -16.99
C GLU A 179 24.51 -1.53 -16.91
N LYS A 180 24.35 -2.31 -17.98
CA LYS A 180 23.49 -3.50 -17.99
C LYS A 180 23.96 -4.57 -17.01
N ALA A 181 25.26 -4.86 -17.00
CA ALA A 181 25.87 -5.81 -16.09
C ALA A 181 25.69 -5.37 -14.64
N TYR A 182 26.02 -4.11 -14.33
CA TYR A 182 25.86 -3.54 -12.99
C TYR A 182 24.41 -3.61 -12.48
N PHE A 183 23.44 -3.34 -13.36
CA PHE A 183 22.02 -3.46 -12.98
C PHE A 183 21.64 -4.91 -12.61
N MET A 184 22.15 -5.90 -13.33
CA MET A 184 21.92 -7.30 -13.02
C MET A 184 22.56 -7.69 -11.70
N ASP A 185 23.77 -7.19 -11.40
CA ASP A 185 24.44 -7.40 -10.11
C ASP A 185 23.63 -6.79 -8.95
N LEU A 186 23.05 -5.58 -9.15
CA LEU A 186 22.16 -4.96 -8.17
C LEU A 186 20.90 -5.81 -7.92
N LEU A 187 20.30 -6.40 -8.97
CA LEU A 187 19.14 -7.29 -8.80
C LEU A 187 19.49 -8.57 -8.05
N GLU A 188 20.65 -9.17 -8.31
CA GLU A 188 21.11 -10.34 -7.57
C GLU A 188 21.41 -9.97 -6.11
N GLY A 189 22.08 -8.84 -5.86
CA GLY A 189 22.30 -8.33 -4.51
C GLY A 189 21.00 -8.05 -3.76
N TYR A 190 19.95 -7.55 -4.45
CA TYR A 190 18.63 -7.37 -3.85
C TYR A 190 17.97 -8.71 -3.50
N LYS A 191 18.06 -9.69 -4.39
CA LYS A 191 17.56 -11.06 -4.15
C LYS A 191 18.22 -11.66 -2.89
N ASP A 192 19.51 -11.46 -2.74
CA ASP A 192 20.30 -11.95 -1.61
C ASP A 192 20.17 -11.11 -0.34
N GLY A 193 19.54 -9.95 -0.42
CA GLY A 193 19.32 -9.03 0.71
C GLY A 193 20.51 -8.12 1.03
N LEU A 194 21.46 -8.01 0.14
CA LEU A 194 22.65 -7.12 0.23
C LEU A 194 22.38 -5.71 -0.30
N VAL A 195 21.38 -5.56 -1.16
CA VAL A 195 20.98 -4.30 -1.78
C VAL A 195 19.52 -4.01 -1.45
N THR A 196 19.17 -2.75 -1.21
CA THR A 196 17.79 -2.34 -0.93
C THR A 196 17.01 -2.06 -2.22
N LEU A 197 15.68 -2.13 -2.16
CA LEU A 197 14.81 -1.73 -3.27
C LEU A 197 15.01 -0.25 -3.63
N GLN A 198 15.21 0.61 -2.63
CA GLN A 198 15.46 2.05 -2.82
C GLN A 198 16.72 2.32 -3.65
N THR A 199 17.78 1.54 -3.43
CA THR A 199 19.02 1.65 -4.23
C THR A 199 18.74 1.41 -5.72
N ILE A 200 18.00 0.35 -6.06
CA ILE A 200 17.68 0.03 -7.45
C ILE A 200 16.73 1.06 -8.05
N ASN A 201 15.75 1.51 -7.27
CA ASN A 201 14.83 2.57 -7.66
C ASN A 201 15.55 3.87 -7.98
N ALA A 202 16.58 4.24 -7.18
CA ALA A 202 17.40 5.43 -7.44
C ALA A 202 18.14 5.33 -8.80
N VAL A 203 18.69 4.18 -9.13
CA VAL A 203 19.35 3.95 -10.44
C VAL A 203 18.34 4.08 -11.59
N LEU A 204 17.18 3.41 -11.50
CA LEU A 204 16.15 3.51 -12.55
C LEU A 204 15.60 4.92 -12.69
N LYS A 205 15.39 5.64 -11.56
CA LYS A 205 14.92 7.03 -11.56
C LYS A 205 15.95 7.97 -12.18
N SER A 206 17.25 7.75 -11.90
CA SER A 206 18.35 8.47 -12.52
C SER A 206 18.37 8.28 -14.04
N TRP A 207 18.25 7.04 -14.52
CA TRP A 207 18.16 6.76 -15.94
C TRP A 207 16.90 7.36 -16.59
N ALA A 208 15.76 7.33 -15.90
CA ALA A 208 14.54 7.95 -16.41
C ALA A 208 14.69 9.46 -16.63
N ILE A 209 15.44 10.13 -15.76
CA ILE A 209 15.77 11.56 -15.89
C ILE A 209 16.78 11.78 -17.01
N ALA A 210 17.90 11.04 -17.02
CA ALA A 210 19.00 11.21 -17.97
C ALA A 210 18.54 10.97 -19.43
N HIS A 211 17.71 9.94 -19.64
CA HIS A 211 17.22 9.56 -20.97
C HIS A 211 15.82 10.12 -21.29
N LYS A 212 15.27 10.97 -20.43
CA LYS A 212 13.96 11.64 -20.62
C LYS A 212 12.80 10.66 -20.85
N VAL A 213 12.80 9.51 -20.15
CA VAL A 213 11.75 8.50 -20.25
C VAL A 213 10.64 8.89 -19.28
N GLU A 214 9.78 9.85 -19.67
CA GLU A 214 8.75 10.45 -18.80
C GLU A 214 7.76 9.43 -18.24
N TYR A 215 7.43 8.40 -19.02
CA TYR A 215 6.55 7.32 -18.55
C TYR A 215 7.11 6.59 -17.32
N ILE A 216 8.39 6.28 -17.30
CA ILE A 216 9.04 5.63 -16.16
C ILE A 216 9.24 6.62 -15.02
N LYS A 217 9.66 7.85 -15.34
CA LYS A 217 9.87 8.92 -14.35
C LYS A 217 8.60 9.22 -13.54
N SER A 218 7.41 9.13 -14.18
CA SER A 218 6.10 9.40 -13.54
C SER A 218 5.57 8.25 -12.67
N GLN A 219 6.27 7.11 -12.60
CA GLN A 219 5.78 5.94 -11.87
C GLN A 219 5.77 6.14 -10.36
N ILE A 220 4.63 5.88 -9.76
CA ILE A 220 4.41 5.94 -8.30
C ILE A 220 5.25 4.87 -7.57
N PHE A 221 5.71 3.86 -8.25
CA PHE A 221 6.59 2.83 -7.70
C PHE A 221 7.87 3.40 -7.04
N PHE A 222 8.37 4.53 -7.55
CA PHE A 222 9.54 5.20 -6.98
C PHE A 222 9.23 5.96 -5.69
N GLU A 223 8.02 6.53 -5.60
CA GLU A 223 7.64 7.45 -4.53
C GLU A 223 6.14 7.33 -4.24
N PRO A 224 5.69 6.23 -3.60
CA PRO A 224 4.27 5.95 -3.39
C PRO A 224 3.62 6.92 -2.39
N TYR A 225 4.39 7.55 -1.51
CA TYR A 225 4.00 8.59 -0.56
C TYR A 225 5.15 9.60 -0.40
N PRO A 226 4.91 10.79 0.22
CA PRO A 226 5.93 11.81 0.42
C PRO A 226 7.15 11.28 1.20
N ALA A 227 8.36 11.60 0.73
CA ALA A 227 9.61 11.12 1.32
C ALA A 227 9.79 11.59 2.78
N GLU A 228 9.17 12.71 3.15
CA GLU A 228 9.19 13.28 4.51
C GLU A 228 8.54 12.38 5.56
N LEU A 229 7.74 11.38 5.13
CA LEU A 229 7.14 10.38 6.01
C LEU A 229 8.05 9.17 6.27
N GLU A 230 9.19 9.08 5.60
CA GLU A 230 10.22 8.10 5.93
C GLU A 230 11.09 8.64 7.04
N PRO A 231 11.33 7.87 8.12
CA PRO A 231 12.32 8.25 9.11
C PRO A 231 13.69 8.35 8.45
N ILE A 232 14.38 9.43 8.69
CA ILE A 232 15.82 9.53 8.42
C ILE A 232 16.47 8.68 9.50
N GLU A 233 16.98 7.50 9.15
CA GLU A 233 17.85 6.75 10.03
C GLU A 233 19.20 7.51 10.06
N ASP A 234 19.43 8.29 11.10
CA ASP A 234 20.75 8.81 11.39
C ASP A 234 21.68 7.61 11.66
N MET A 235 22.73 7.50 10.82
CA MET A 235 23.78 6.49 10.97
C MET A 235 24.64 6.80 12.19
#